data_1c729fe57e1b0ef5ea01533d5061a7ec
#
_entry.id   1c729fe57e1b0ef5ea01533d5061a7ec
#
_cell.length_a   1.000
_cell.length_b   1.000
_cell.length_c   1.000
_cell.angle_alpha   90.00
_cell.angle_beta   90.00
_cell.angle_gamma   90.00
#
_symmetry.space_group_name_H-M   'P 1'
#
loop_
_entity.id
_entity.type
_entity.pdbx_description
1 polymer ?
#
loop_
_entity_poly.entity_id
_entity_poly.type
_entity_poly.pdbx_seq_one_letter_code
_entity_poly.pdbx_strand_id
1 'polypeptide(L)'
;MSEGYLRHLLSEEIADLEMNGCTADNWENIKVASPFHAEHVCNVHFSGSVALGLFEKEFTLPGGVKKHSGIRNATLHNCKIGDNTLIENVHNYISNYFIGDDCFIQNVNVMYVEGRSSFGNNVEVSVLNETGGREVPIYNGLSASLAYLIALYRHRPALILRLQAMIADFAERQTGNYGFIGNHVKIINTGTVRNTVIADYATVENCTRLDNGTVNSNVNAPVYICLLYTSPSPRDRSLS
;
A
#
# COMPACT_ATOMS: atom_id res chain seq x y z
N MET A 1 14.99 3.85 0.73
CA MET A 1 15.49 5.24 0.51
C MET A 1 15.98 5.82 1.84
N SER A 2 17.26 6.16 1.99
CA SER A 2 17.79 6.83 3.16
C SER A 2 17.55 8.35 3.05
N GLU A 3 17.12 9.01 4.12
CA GLU A 3 16.79 10.46 4.14
C GLU A 3 17.98 11.38 3.72
N GLY A 4 19.20 10.88 3.69
CA GLY A 4 20.41 11.65 3.40
C GLY A 4 20.64 12.04 1.94
N TYR A 5 19.81 11.57 1.01
CA TYR A 5 19.95 11.84 -0.44
C TYR A 5 18.87 12.73 -1.04
N LEU A 6 17.92 13.20 -0.23
CA LEU A 6 16.81 14.02 -0.71
C LEU A 6 17.17 15.51 -0.59
N ARG A 7 16.95 16.25 -1.68
CA ARG A 7 17.10 17.71 -1.76
C ARG A 7 15.83 18.37 -2.29
N HIS A 8 15.73 19.67 -2.13
CA HIS A 8 14.69 20.45 -2.80
C HIS A 8 14.96 20.53 -4.31
N LEU A 9 13.91 20.74 -5.08
CA LEU A 9 13.99 20.98 -6.51
C LEU A 9 14.76 22.26 -6.82
N LEU A 10 15.51 22.26 -7.90
CA LEU A 10 16.11 23.46 -8.47
C LEU A 10 15.08 24.21 -9.33
N SER A 11 15.27 25.51 -9.52
CA SER A 11 14.34 26.31 -10.34
C SER A 11 14.23 25.83 -11.79
N GLU A 12 15.32 25.32 -12.37
CA GLU A 12 15.34 24.71 -13.71
C GLU A 12 14.51 23.43 -13.75
N GLU A 13 14.63 22.55 -12.74
CA GLU A 13 13.86 21.32 -12.63
C GLU A 13 12.35 21.58 -12.46
N ILE A 14 11.99 22.63 -11.73
CA ILE A 14 10.59 23.08 -11.59
C ILE A 14 10.05 23.51 -12.97
N ALA A 15 10.81 24.31 -13.71
CA ALA A 15 10.40 24.75 -15.05
C ALA A 15 10.22 23.57 -16.02
N ASP A 16 11.13 22.58 -15.97
CA ASP A 16 11.02 21.34 -16.77
C ASP A 16 9.79 20.52 -16.37
N LEU A 17 9.50 20.38 -15.08
CA LEU A 17 8.28 19.71 -14.60
C LEU A 17 7.01 20.42 -15.05
N GLU A 18 6.97 21.76 -15.00
CA GLU A 18 5.83 22.54 -15.50
C GLU A 18 5.66 22.40 -17.01
N MET A 19 6.74 22.37 -17.79
CA MET A 19 6.69 22.07 -19.22
C MET A 19 6.16 20.65 -19.51
N ASN A 20 6.44 19.69 -18.64
CA ASN A 20 5.91 18.33 -18.72
C ASN A 20 4.46 18.21 -18.20
N GLY A 21 3.78 19.34 -17.94
CA GLY A 21 2.40 19.38 -17.46
C GLY A 21 2.22 19.05 -15.98
N CYS A 22 3.29 19.11 -15.19
CA CYS A 22 3.19 18.92 -13.76
C CYS A 22 2.77 20.21 -13.03
N THR A 23 2.09 20.04 -11.91
CA THR A 23 1.67 21.14 -11.03
C THR A 23 1.87 20.78 -9.58
N ALA A 24 2.04 21.76 -8.71
CA ALA A 24 2.14 21.54 -7.28
C ALA A 24 1.41 22.64 -6.51
N ASP A 25 0.82 22.30 -5.36
CA ASP A 25 0.29 23.31 -4.43
C ASP A 25 1.42 24.21 -3.88
N ASN A 26 2.57 23.61 -3.58
CA ASN A 26 3.79 24.30 -3.21
C ASN A 26 5.01 23.44 -3.57
N TRP A 27 5.85 23.93 -4.49
CA TRP A 27 7.08 23.24 -4.93
C TRP A 27 8.12 23.07 -3.82
N GLU A 28 8.10 23.91 -2.77
CA GLU A 28 9.01 23.78 -1.63
C GLU A 28 8.79 22.49 -0.81
N ASN A 29 7.59 21.91 -0.88
CA ASN A 29 7.24 20.68 -0.19
C ASN A 29 7.66 19.42 -0.97
N ILE A 30 8.22 19.59 -2.17
CA ILE A 30 8.63 18.48 -3.02
C ILE A 30 10.14 18.29 -2.89
N LYS A 31 10.54 17.08 -2.56
CA LYS A 31 11.95 16.67 -2.45
C LYS A 31 12.27 15.59 -3.45
N VAL A 32 13.46 15.61 -4.00
CA VAL A 32 13.92 14.65 -5.01
C VAL A 32 15.26 14.07 -4.64
N ALA A 33 15.52 12.84 -5.06
CA ALA A 33 16.85 12.25 -5.00
C ALA A 33 17.76 12.89 -6.05
N SER A 34 19.06 12.75 -5.90
CA SER A 34 20.07 13.28 -6.84
C SER A 34 20.85 12.13 -7.48
N PRO A 35 20.98 12.09 -8.83
CA PRO A 35 20.45 13.04 -9.82
C PRO A 35 18.94 12.92 -10.04
N PHE A 36 18.26 14.01 -10.36
CA PHE A 36 16.83 14.00 -10.70
C PHE A 36 16.64 14.35 -12.17
N HIS A 37 15.80 13.59 -12.87
CA HIS A 37 15.48 13.74 -14.29
C HIS A 37 13.99 14.03 -14.48
N ALA A 38 13.63 15.29 -14.69
CA ALA A 38 12.25 15.73 -14.86
C ALA A 38 11.51 15.08 -16.02
N GLU A 39 12.23 14.60 -17.06
CA GLU A 39 11.68 13.91 -18.24
C GLU A 39 10.88 12.64 -17.91
N HIS A 40 11.13 12.03 -16.75
CA HIS A 40 10.43 10.83 -16.30
C HIS A 40 9.17 11.12 -15.48
N VAL A 41 8.85 12.41 -15.29
CA VAL A 41 7.67 12.85 -14.52
C VAL A 41 6.81 13.76 -15.39
N CYS A 42 5.62 13.28 -15.77
CA CYS A 42 4.75 13.96 -16.73
C CYS A 42 3.28 13.95 -16.26
N ASN A 43 2.61 15.09 -16.38
CA ASN A 43 1.19 15.24 -16.05
C ASN A 43 0.87 14.75 -14.64
N VAL A 44 1.61 15.26 -13.63
CA VAL A 44 1.46 14.90 -12.22
C VAL A 44 1.09 16.12 -11.40
N HIS A 45 0.09 15.98 -10.56
CA HIS A 45 -0.25 16.99 -9.56
C HIS A 45 0.31 16.57 -8.18
N PHE A 46 1.09 17.44 -7.56
CA PHE A 46 1.69 17.26 -6.27
C PHE A 46 1.00 18.09 -5.20
N SER A 47 0.61 17.46 -4.10
CA SER A 47 -0.04 18.10 -2.96
C SER A 47 0.59 17.63 -1.65
N GLY A 48 0.65 18.51 -0.66
CA GLY A 48 1.31 18.23 0.62
C GLY A 48 2.81 17.93 0.46
N SER A 49 3.35 17.03 1.27
CA SER A 49 4.77 16.66 1.24
C SER A 49 5.01 15.45 0.35
N VAL A 50 5.80 15.59 -0.72
CA VAL A 50 6.12 14.49 -1.63
C VAL A 50 7.63 14.35 -1.77
N ALA A 51 8.10 13.10 -1.73
CA ALA A 51 9.51 12.77 -1.95
C ALA A 51 9.63 11.75 -3.09
N LEU A 52 10.50 12.02 -4.05
CA LEU A 52 10.72 11.18 -5.24
C LEU A 52 12.12 10.61 -5.23
N GLY A 53 12.24 9.31 -5.50
CA GLY A 53 13.50 8.61 -5.70
C GLY A 53 14.10 8.82 -7.09
N LEU A 54 15.09 8.00 -7.41
CA LEU A 54 15.72 7.95 -8.73
C LEU A 54 14.87 7.14 -9.70
N PHE A 55 14.87 7.52 -10.97
CA PHE A 55 14.15 6.79 -12.02
C PHE A 55 15.12 6.45 -13.16
N GLU A 56 15.79 5.31 -13.06
CA GLU A 56 16.83 4.86 -14.01
C GLU A 56 16.51 3.51 -14.66
N LYS A 57 15.43 2.84 -14.20
CA LYS A 57 15.10 1.46 -14.61
C LYS A 57 14.15 1.43 -15.78
N GLU A 58 14.35 0.46 -16.65
CA GLU A 58 13.42 0.08 -17.71
C GLU A 58 12.72 -1.24 -17.34
N PHE A 59 11.40 -1.23 -17.35
CA PHE A 59 10.57 -2.42 -17.17
C PHE A 59 10.27 -3.04 -18.54
N THR A 60 10.42 -4.34 -18.66
CA THR A 60 10.01 -5.09 -19.84
C THR A 60 8.68 -5.80 -19.57
N LEU A 61 7.64 -5.43 -20.30
CA LEU A 61 6.30 -6.01 -20.21
C LEU A 61 6.17 -7.24 -21.13
N PRO A 62 5.12 -8.07 -20.91
CA PRO A 62 4.78 -9.14 -21.84
C PRO A 62 4.67 -8.62 -23.30
N GLY A 63 5.23 -9.37 -24.23
CA GLY A 63 5.30 -8.94 -25.62
C GLY A 63 6.49 -8.03 -25.97
N GLY A 64 7.39 -7.77 -25.00
CA GLY A 64 8.63 -7.02 -25.23
C GLY A 64 8.49 -5.49 -25.22
N VAL A 65 7.34 -4.98 -24.78
CA VAL A 65 7.13 -3.53 -24.62
C VAL A 65 7.96 -3.04 -23.43
N LYS A 66 8.71 -1.96 -23.65
CA LYS A 66 9.55 -1.34 -22.64
C LYS A 66 8.91 -0.09 -22.09
N LYS A 67 8.95 0.06 -20.76
CA LYS A 67 8.50 1.25 -20.03
C LYS A 67 9.58 1.71 -19.06
N HIS A 68 9.94 2.97 -19.14
CA HIS A 68 10.88 3.56 -18.17
C HIS A 68 10.18 3.85 -16.84
N SER A 69 10.89 3.64 -15.73
CA SER A 69 10.45 4.09 -14.39
C SER A 69 10.13 5.59 -14.38
N GLY A 70 9.31 6.02 -13.46
CA GLY A 70 8.86 7.41 -13.37
C GLY A 70 7.38 7.52 -13.06
N ILE A 71 6.83 8.72 -13.14
CA ILE A 71 5.45 8.99 -12.74
C ILE A 71 4.72 9.69 -13.88
N ARG A 72 3.57 9.15 -14.28
CA ARG A 72 2.77 9.69 -15.38
C ARG A 72 1.28 9.64 -15.08
N ASN A 73 0.58 10.73 -15.36
CA ASN A 73 -0.88 10.82 -15.19
C ASN A 73 -1.32 10.41 -13.76
N ALA A 74 -0.89 11.13 -12.76
CA ALA A 74 -1.19 10.83 -11.36
C ALA A 74 -1.35 12.09 -10.51
N THR A 75 -2.10 11.96 -9.42
CA THR A 75 -2.12 12.95 -8.32
C THR A 75 -1.53 12.29 -7.07
N LEU A 76 -0.54 12.93 -6.46
CA LEU A 76 0.16 12.44 -5.27
C LEU A 76 -0.02 13.41 -4.11
N HIS A 77 -0.49 12.90 -2.97
CA HIS A 77 -0.66 13.69 -1.76
C HIS A 77 0.04 13.03 -0.57
N ASN A 78 0.99 13.72 0.07
CA ASN A 78 1.75 13.18 1.19
C ASN A 78 2.36 11.80 0.90
N CYS A 79 3.14 11.68 -0.17
CA CYS A 79 3.69 10.41 -0.61
C CYS A 79 5.21 10.41 -0.63
N LYS A 80 5.81 9.25 -0.36
CA LYS A 80 7.23 9.00 -0.59
C LYS A 80 7.36 7.85 -1.58
N ILE A 81 8.00 8.12 -2.72
CA ILE A 81 8.17 7.17 -3.82
C ILE A 81 9.62 6.72 -3.88
N GLY A 82 9.83 5.42 -3.84
CA GLY A 82 11.13 4.77 -3.90
C GLY A 82 11.79 4.83 -5.27
N ASP A 83 13.04 4.31 -5.30
CA ASP A 83 13.85 4.31 -6.50
C ASP A 83 13.29 3.35 -7.55
N ASN A 84 13.46 3.71 -8.82
CA ASN A 84 13.10 2.86 -9.97
C ASN A 84 11.62 2.41 -10.01
N THR A 85 10.74 3.13 -9.34
CA THR A 85 9.31 2.83 -9.32
C THR A 85 8.60 3.47 -10.51
N LEU A 86 7.67 2.73 -11.12
CA LEU A 86 6.76 3.25 -12.14
C LEU A 86 5.37 3.43 -11.54
N ILE A 87 4.83 4.64 -11.66
CA ILE A 87 3.42 4.95 -11.35
C ILE A 87 2.79 5.56 -12.60
N GLU A 88 1.77 4.91 -13.14
CA GLU A 88 1.16 5.36 -14.38
C GLU A 88 -0.36 5.18 -14.37
N ASN A 89 -1.08 6.20 -14.81
CA ASN A 89 -2.54 6.20 -14.96
C ASN A 89 -3.25 5.91 -13.62
N VAL A 90 -3.05 6.78 -12.65
CA VAL A 90 -3.85 6.79 -11.42
C VAL A 90 -5.04 7.71 -11.67
N HIS A 91 -6.24 7.15 -11.69
CA HIS A 91 -7.42 7.89 -12.15
C HIS A 91 -7.85 9.00 -11.19
N ASN A 92 -7.70 8.79 -9.88
CA ASN A 92 -7.99 9.80 -8.87
C ASN A 92 -6.69 10.28 -8.18
N TYR A 93 -6.26 9.60 -7.14
CA TYR A 93 -5.06 10.00 -6.40
C TYR A 93 -4.43 8.85 -5.61
N ILE A 94 -3.18 9.06 -5.22
CA ILE A 94 -2.49 8.30 -4.17
C ILE A 94 -2.24 9.24 -3.00
N SER A 95 -2.69 8.88 -1.80
CA SER A 95 -2.57 9.70 -0.61
C SER A 95 -2.07 8.93 0.61
N ASN A 96 -1.13 9.53 1.33
CA ASN A 96 -0.58 9.02 2.58
C ASN A 96 0.05 7.63 2.42
N TYR A 97 0.90 7.45 1.40
CA TYR A 97 1.62 6.21 1.15
C TYR A 97 3.14 6.39 1.05
N PHE A 98 3.85 5.44 1.64
CA PHE A 98 5.26 5.18 1.34
C PHE A 98 5.33 3.99 0.39
N ILE A 99 5.84 4.23 -0.81
CA ILE A 99 5.99 3.23 -1.87
C ILE A 99 7.48 2.91 -2.01
N GLY A 100 7.81 1.64 -1.93
CA GLY A 100 9.17 1.13 -1.97
C GLY A 100 9.82 1.22 -3.35
N ASP A 101 10.97 0.59 -3.46
CA ASP A 101 11.79 0.59 -4.66
C ASP A 101 11.31 -0.47 -5.66
N ASP A 102 11.60 -0.25 -6.95
CA ASP A 102 11.30 -1.19 -8.04
C ASP A 102 9.82 -1.58 -8.19
N CYS A 103 8.91 -0.74 -7.71
CA CYS A 103 7.47 -1.01 -7.80
C CYS A 103 6.89 -0.69 -9.17
N PHE A 104 5.82 -1.38 -9.53
CA PHE A 104 5.08 -1.18 -10.78
C PHE A 104 3.59 -0.98 -10.48
N ILE A 105 3.13 0.27 -10.54
CA ILE A 105 1.75 0.65 -10.23
C ILE A 105 1.11 1.25 -11.48
N GLN A 106 0.10 0.58 -12.03
CA GLN A 106 -0.52 0.99 -13.28
C GLN A 106 -2.04 0.78 -13.26
N ASN A 107 -2.77 1.75 -13.82
CA ASN A 107 -4.24 1.71 -13.95
C ASN A 107 -4.92 1.44 -12.59
N VAL A 108 -4.60 2.25 -11.60
CA VAL A 108 -5.22 2.18 -10.28
C VAL A 108 -6.22 3.33 -10.15
N ASN A 109 -7.41 3.05 -9.65
CA ASN A 109 -8.40 4.11 -9.50
C ASN A 109 -8.02 5.05 -8.35
N VAL A 110 -7.83 4.52 -7.13
CA VAL A 110 -7.47 5.32 -5.96
C VAL A 110 -6.71 4.48 -4.93
N MET A 111 -5.71 5.10 -4.28
CA MET A 111 -4.98 4.52 -3.16
C MET A 111 -4.89 5.55 -2.02
N TYR A 112 -5.37 5.21 -0.83
CA TYR A 112 -5.29 6.16 0.30
C TYR A 112 -5.34 5.49 1.67
N VAL A 113 -4.76 6.18 2.64
CA VAL A 113 -4.98 5.89 4.06
C VAL A 113 -5.86 6.99 4.64
N GLU A 114 -6.97 6.58 5.22
CA GLU A 114 -7.96 7.46 5.84
C GLU A 114 -7.77 7.48 7.35
N GLY A 115 -7.25 8.58 7.85
CA GLY A 115 -7.01 8.77 9.27
C GLY A 115 -6.00 7.75 9.84
N ARG A 116 -6.21 7.34 11.08
CA ARG A 116 -5.37 6.37 11.77
C ARG A 116 -5.90 4.96 11.55
N SER A 117 -5.10 4.09 10.95
CA SER A 117 -5.47 2.72 10.59
C SER A 117 -4.56 1.70 11.25
N SER A 118 -5.12 0.57 11.68
CA SER A 118 -4.37 -0.61 12.13
C SER A 118 -4.10 -1.59 10.99
N PHE A 119 -4.48 -1.25 9.75
CA PHE A 119 -4.28 -2.09 8.55
C PHE A 119 -4.80 -3.52 8.72
N GLY A 120 -5.99 -3.65 9.30
CA GLY A 120 -6.65 -4.92 9.56
C GLY A 120 -6.19 -5.66 10.82
N ASN A 121 -5.19 -5.15 11.56
CA ASN A 121 -4.78 -5.78 12.79
C ASN A 121 -5.80 -5.51 13.94
N ASN A 122 -6.03 -6.52 14.77
CA ASN A 122 -6.99 -6.55 15.88
C ASN A 122 -8.47 -6.41 15.45
N VAL A 123 -8.77 -6.77 14.20
CA VAL A 123 -10.17 -6.90 13.76
C VAL A 123 -10.67 -8.28 14.19
N GLU A 124 -11.79 -8.32 14.90
CA GLU A 124 -12.40 -9.57 15.32
C GLU A 124 -13.15 -10.23 14.15
N VAL A 125 -12.88 -11.51 13.94
CA VAL A 125 -13.61 -12.34 12.97
C VAL A 125 -14.28 -13.50 13.69
N SER A 126 -15.52 -13.78 13.30
CA SER A 126 -16.28 -14.92 13.80
C SER A 126 -15.81 -16.19 13.10
N VAL A 127 -15.13 -17.06 13.84
CA VAL A 127 -14.60 -18.32 13.33
C VAL A 127 -15.38 -19.47 13.95
N LEU A 128 -15.88 -20.39 13.11
CA LEU A 128 -16.57 -21.62 13.53
C LEU A 128 -17.81 -21.41 14.42
N ASN A 129 -18.47 -20.24 14.36
CA ASN A 129 -19.60 -19.98 15.25
C ASN A 129 -20.59 -18.98 14.66
N GLU A 130 -21.74 -19.46 14.27
CA GLU A 130 -22.85 -18.63 13.78
C GLU A 130 -23.54 -17.84 14.90
N THR A 131 -23.37 -18.25 16.16
CA THR A 131 -24.04 -17.63 17.32
C THR A 131 -23.18 -16.66 18.12
N GLY A 132 -21.92 -16.45 17.72
CA GLY A 132 -20.96 -15.59 18.44
C GLY A 132 -20.26 -16.29 19.61
N GLY A 133 -19.27 -15.59 20.22
CA GLY A 133 -18.55 -16.05 21.39
C GLY A 133 -17.24 -16.80 21.12
N ARG A 134 -16.83 -16.91 19.86
CA ARG A 134 -15.53 -17.49 19.47
C ARG A 134 -14.79 -16.60 18.45
N GLU A 135 -14.98 -15.30 18.58
CA GLU A 135 -14.28 -14.33 17.76
C GLU A 135 -12.79 -14.42 18.00
N VAL A 136 -12.03 -14.31 16.94
CA VAL A 136 -10.56 -14.29 16.97
C VAL A 136 -10.10 -12.95 16.43
N PRO A 137 -9.36 -12.14 17.19
CA PRO A 137 -8.73 -10.95 16.67
C PRO A 137 -7.60 -11.36 15.72
N ILE A 138 -7.74 -10.99 14.44
CA ILE A 138 -6.71 -11.25 13.44
C ILE A 138 -5.59 -10.22 13.56
N TYR A 139 -4.38 -10.64 13.28
CA TYR A 139 -3.22 -9.77 13.18
C TYR A 139 -2.14 -10.42 12.31
N ASN A 140 -1.16 -9.63 11.89
CA ASN A 140 -0.13 -10.04 10.95
C ASN A 140 0.70 -11.28 11.36
N GLY A 141 0.83 -11.55 12.64
CA GLY A 141 1.53 -12.73 13.19
C GLY A 141 0.62 -13.90 13.58
N LEU A 142 -0.67 -13.89 13.18
CA LEU A 142 -1.61 -14.94 13.57
C LEU A 142 -1.30 -16.26 12.87
N SER A 143 -0.92 -17.28 13.64
CA SER A 143 -0.79 -18.65 13.16
C SER A 143 -2.08 -19.44 13.38
N ALA A 144 -2.27 -20.52 12.62
CA ALA A 144 -3.41 -21.43 12.80
C ALA A 144 -3.48 -21.99 14.23
N SER A 145 -2.33 -22.32 14.84
CA SER A 145 -2.26 -22.81 16.21
C SER A 145 -2.72 -21.78 17.24
N LEU A 146 -2.34 -20.51 17.02
CA LEU A 146 -2.75 -19.43 17.91
C LEU A 146 -4.24 -19.11 17.76
N ALA A 147 -4.75 -19.10 16.54
CA ALA A 147 -6.18 -18.93 16.27
C ALA A 147 -7.00 -20.07 16.93
N TYR A 148 -6.54 -21.31 16.84
CA TYR A 148 -7.14 -22.45 17.50
C TYR A 148 -7.18 -22.26 19.02
N LEU A 149 -6.08 -21.84 19.65
CA LEU A 149 -6.03 -21.59 21.10
C LEU A 149 -7.05 -20.50 21.50
N ILE A 150 -7.10 -19.38 20.76
CA ILE A 150 -8.04 -18.30 21.08
C ILE A 150 -9.49 -18.77 20.91
N ALA A 151 -9.82 -19.50 19.88
CA ALA A 151 -11.18 -19.95 19.60
C ALA A 151 -11.70 -21.02 20.57
N LEU A 152 -10.86 -21.99 20.96
CA LEU A 152 -11.30 -23.19 21.68
C LEU A 152 -10.94 -23.24 23.17
N TYR A 153 -9.93 -22.47 23.63
CA TYR A 153 -9.53 -22.50 25.02
C TYR A 153 -10.27 -21.46 25.91
N ARG A 154 -11.53 -21.15 25.54
CA ARG A 154 -12.36 -20.18 26.29
C ARG A 154 -12.61 -20.51 27.74
N HIS A 155 -12.47 -21.78 28.15
CA HIS A 155 -12.52 -22.23 29.52
C HIS A 155 -11.32 -21.76 30.37
N ARG A 156 -10.32 -21.12 29.74
CA ARG A 156 -9.16 -20.49 30.41
C ARG A 156 -9.14 -18.98 30.17
N PRO A 157 -10.04 -18.21 30.81
CA PRO A 157 -10.23 -16.80 30.52
C PRO A 157 -8.96 -15.96 30.69
N ALA A 158 -8.15 -16.26 31.71
CA ALA A 158 -6.88 -15.53 31.92
C ALA A 158 -5.89 -15.70 30.77
N LEU A 159 -5.84 -16.86 30.10
CA LEU A 159 -5.02 -17.09 28.94
C LEU A 159 -5.54 -16.26 27.75
N ILE A 160 -6.85 -16.31 27.50
CA ILE A 160 -7.47 -15.60 26.38
C ILE A 160 -7.28 -14.09 26.51
N LEU A 161 -7.54 -13.52 27.70
CA LEU A 161 -7.32 -12.10 27.96
C LEU A 161 -5.88 -11.67 27.71
N ARG A 162 -4.89 -12.51 28.09
CA ARG A 162 -3.48 -12.21 27.86
C ARG A 162 -3.13 -12.25 26.38
N LEU A 163 -3.67 -13.20 25.61
CA LEU A 163 -3.46 -13.29 24.16
C LEU A 163 -4.11 -12.11 23.43
N GLN A 164 -5.32 -11.75 23.80
CA GLN A 164 -6.00 -10.58 23.25
C GLN A 164 -5.25 -9.28 23.54
N ALA A 165 -4.75 -9.11 24.77
CA ALA A 165 -3.94 -7.95 25.13
C ALA A 165 -2.63 -7.87 24.33
N MET A 166 -1.97 -9.00 24.10
CA MET A 166 -0.77 -9.08 23.25
C MET A 166 -1.08 -8.66 21.80
N ILE A 167 -2.21 -9.10 21.24
CA ILE A 167 -2.63 -8.74 19.88
C ILE A 167 -2.99 -7.27 19.81
N ALA A 168 -3.69 -6.74 20.80
CA ALA A 168 -4.05 -5.33 20.86
C ALA A 168 -2.80 -4.42 20.92
N ASP A 169 -1.82 -4.79 21.75
CA ASP A 169 -0.55 -4.07 21.85
C ASP A 169 0.27 -4.14 20.52
N PHE A 170 0.25 -5.28 19.86
CA PHE A 170 0.85 -5.40 18.51
C PHE A 170 0.15 -4.48 17.52
N ALA A 171 -1.18 -4.50 17.47
CA ALA A 171 -1.96 -3.67 16.54
C ALA A 171 -1.74 -2.18 16.77
N GLU A 172 -1.66 -1.75 18.03
CA GLU A 172 -1.39 -0.35 18.36
C GLU A 172 -0.02 0.11 17.83
N ARG A 173 0.99 -0.74 17.91
CA ARG A 173 2.33 -0.46 17.35
C ARG A 173 2.34 -0.38 15.81
N GLN A 174 1.45 -1.10 15.15
CA GLN A 174 1.32 -1.07 13.68
C GLN A 174 0.42 0.06 13.20
N THR A 175 -0.35 0.69 14.09
CA THR A 175 -1.31 1.72 13.74
C THR A 175 -0.63 3.01 13.32
N GLY A 176 -1.02 3.55 12.16
CA GLY A 176 -0.42 4.76 11.61
C GLY A 176 -1.34 5.48 10.62
N ASN A 177 -0.90 6.66 10.19
CA ASN A 177 -1.60 7.49 9.19
C ASN A 177 -1.07 7.30 7.78
N TYR A 178 -0.02 6.48 7.61
CA TYR A 178 0.60 6.20 6.32
C TYR A 178 0.56 4.71 6.05
N GLY A 179 0.17 4.35 4.83
CA GLY A 179 0.29 3.01 4.30
C GLY A 179 1.71 2.74 3.79
N PHE A 180 2.02 1.48 3.63
CA PHE A 180 3.31 1.05 3.13
C PHE A 180 3.14 0.04 2.00
N ILE A 181 3.79 0.30 0.88
CA ILE A 181 3.96 -0.62 -0.23
C ILE A 181 5.44 -1.00 -0.26
N GLY A 182 5.74 -2.28 -0.09
CA GLY A 182 7.10 -2.81 -0.08
C GLY A 182 7.82 -2.70 -1.42
N ASN A 183 9.02 -3.26 -1.49
CA ASN A 183 9.81 -3.26 -2.71
C ASN A 183 9.35 -4.33 -3.70
N HIS A 184 9.57 -4.10 -4.98
CA HIS A 184 9.23 -5.02 -6.08
C HIS A 184 7.73 -5.39 -6.13
N VAL A 185 6.85 -4.56 -5.61
CA VAL A 185 5.41 -4.78 -5.64
C VAL A 185 4.83 -4.37 -6.98
N LYS A 186 3.87 -5.17 -7.48
CA LYS A 186 3.09 -4.86 -8.69
C LYS A 186 1.63 -4.64 -8.31
N ILE A 187 1.06 -3.51 -8.72
CA ILE A 187 -0.38 -3.23 -8.56
C ILE A 187 -0.91 -2.80 -9.92
N ILE A 188 -1.74 -3.63 -10.53
CA ILE A 188 -2.19 -3.41 -11.92
C ILE A 188 -3.71 -3.54 -12.00
N ASN A 189 -4.35 -2.62 -12.73
CA ASN A 189 -5.80 -2.65 -13.00
C ASN A 189 -6.63 -2.83 -11.73
N THR A 190 -6.30 -2.10 -10.67
CA THR A 190 -6.93 -2.24 -9.36
C THR A 190 -7.82 -1.03 -9.05
N GLY A 191 -9.02 -1.28 -8.55
CA GLY A 191 -9.97 -0.22 -8.20
C GLY A 191 -9.51 0.57 -6.98
N THR A 192 -9.96 0.19 -5.80
CA THR A 192 -9.65 0.92 -4.55
C THR A 192 -8.66 0.16 -3.68
N VAL A 193 -7.61 0.83 -3.25
CA VAL A 193 -6.69 0.35 -2.20
C VAL A 193 -6.79 1.32 -1.03
N ARG A 194 -7.46 0.90 0.05
CA ARG A 194 -7.70 1.73 1.23
C ARG A 194 -7.13 1.08 2.49
N ASN A 195 -6.42 1.84 3.31
CA ASN A 195 -5.92 1.38 4.59
C ASN A 195 -5.21 0.02 4.49
N THR A 196 -4.32 -0.14 3.50
CA THR A 196 -3.70 -1.42 3.19
C THR A 196 -2.18 -1.30 3.23
N VAL A 197 -1.53 -2.26 3.87
CA VAL A 197 -0.08 -2.46 3.81
C VAL A 197 0.20 -3.68 2.92
N ILE A 198 1.11 -3.53 1.97
CA ILE A 198 1.51 -4.60 1.06
C ILE A 198 3.03 -4.79 1.20
N ALA A 199 3.45 -5.95 1.62
CA ALA A 199 4.86 -6.27 1.79
C ALA A 199 5.55 -6.60 0.46
N ASP A 200 6.86 -6.79 0.48
CA ASP A 200 7.72 -6.94 -0.69
C ASP A 200 7.29 -8.08 -1.62
N TYR A 201 7.53 -7.93 -2.92
CA TYR A 201 7.30 -8.94 -3.96
C TYR A 201 5.85 -9.38 -4.15
N ALA A 202 4.87 -8.67 -3.60
CA ALA A 202 3.47 -8.96 -3.84
C ALA A 202 3.03 -8.50 -5.24
N THR A 203 2.08 -9.24 -5.81
CA THR A 203 1.41 -8.86 -7.06
C THR A 203 -0.10 -8.78 -6.82
N VAL A 204 -0.69 -7.65 -7.15
CA VAL A 204 -2.13 -7.37 -7.05
C VAL A 204 -2.63 -6.99 -8.42
N GLU A 205 -3.50 -7.80 -9.00
CA GLU A 205 -4.01 -7.56 -10.36
C GLU A 205 -5.52 -7.71 -10.43
N ASN A 206 -6.17 -6.81 -11.17
CA ASN A 206 -7.60 -6.89 -11.48
C ASN A 206 -8.49 -7.01 -10.24
N CYS A 207 -8.10 -6.35 -9.14
CA CYS A 207 -8.88 -6.34 -7.90
C CYS A 207 -9.82 -5.13 -7.90
N THR A 208 -11.08 -5.36 -7.56
CA THR A 208 -12.05 -4.26 -7.43
C THR A 208 -11.71 -3.43 -6.19
N ARG A 209 -11.39 -4.08 -5.07
CA ARG A 209 -11.13 -3.40 -3.79
C ARG A 209 -10.22 -4.22 -2.88
N LEU A 210 -9.25 -3.54 -2.27
CA LEU A 210 -8.50 -3.98 -1.09
C LEU A 210 -8.76 -2.96 0.02
N ASP A 211 -9.22 -3.42 1.16
CA ASP A 211 -9.65 -2.54 2.25
C ASP A 211 -9.26 -3.09 3.62
N ASN A 212 -8.64 -2.24 4.45
CA ASN A 212 -8.28 -2.55 5.82
C ASN A 212 -7.52 -3.88 5.96
N GLY A 213 -6.36 -3.99 5.34
CA GLY A 213 -5.64 -5.26 5.32
C GLY A 213 -4.13 -5.14 5.29
N THR A 214 -3.48 -6.25 5.61
CA THR A 214 -2.04 -6.44 5.45
C THR A 214 -1.78 -7.65 4.56
N VAL A 215 -1.04 -7.45 3.47
CA VAL A 215 -0.60 -8.51 2.57
C VAL A 215 0.82 -8.90 2.95
N ASN A 216 0.97 -10.05 3.60
CA ASN A 216 2.26 -10.62 3.97
C ASN A 216 2.89 -11.33 2.78
N SER A 217 3.93 -10.75 2.23
CA SER A 217 4.65 -11.26 1.09
C SER A 217 6.15 -11.08 1.28
N ASN A 218 6.94 -11.92 0.67
CA ASN A 218 8.40 -11.80 0.65
C ASN A 218 8.99 -12.56 -0.54
N VAL A 219 10.29 -12.44 -0.77
CA VAL A 219 10.99 -13.07 -1.91
C VAL A 219 10.85 -14.60 -1.96
N ASN A 220 10.77 -15.26 -0.80
CA ASN A 220 10.65 -16.73 -0.72
C ASN A 220 9.20 -17.23 -0.80
N ALA A 221 8.24 -16.34 -0.50
CA ALA A 221 6.82 -16.64 -0.52
C ALA A 221 6.05 -15.42 -1.07
N PRO A 222 6.18 -15.14 -2.38
CA PRO A 222 5.49 -14.02 -3.00
C PRO A 222 3.98 -14.29 -3.05
N VAL A 223 3.21 -13.27 -2.70
CA VAL A 223 1.74 -13.35 -2.72
C VAL A 223 1.21 -12.78 -4.03
N TYR A 224 0.29 -13.53 -4.65
CA TYR A 224 -0.41 -13.12 -5.85
C TYR A 224 -1.91 -13.02 -5.57
N ILE A 225 -2.48 -11.83 -5.75
CA ILE A 225 -3.90 -11.53 -5.56
C ILE A 225 -4.48 -11.11 -6.91
N CYS A 226 -5.46 -11.85 -7.42
CA CYS A 226 -6.11 -11.50 -8.67
C CYS A 226 -7.62 -11.75 -8.63
N LEU A 227 -8.36 -11.00 -9.47
CA LEU A 227 -9.81 -11.13 -9.64
C LEU A 227 -10.61 -11.06 -8.33
N LEU A 228 -10.14 -10.25 -7.37
CA LEU A 228 -10.86 -10.04 -6.13
C LEU A 228 -11.96 -9.00 -6.36
N TYR A 229 -13.21 -9.46 -6.52
CA TYR A 229 -14.38 -8.58 -6.69
C TYR A 229 -14.79 -7.93 -5.38
N THR A 230 -14.89 -8.73 -4.33
CA THR A 230 -15.09 -8.30 -2.95
C THR A 230 -14.48 -9.36 -2.05
N SER A 231 -13.94 -8.96 -0.91
CA SER A 231 -13.72 -9.93 0.16
C SER A 231 -15.12 -10.35 0.64
N PRO A 232 -15.57 -11.60 0.40
CA PRO A 232 -16.90 -11.99 0.82
C PRO A 232 -17.00 -11.92 2.34
N SER A 233 -17.77 -10.96 2.84
CA SER A 233 -18.16 -10.96 4.23
C SER A 233 -18.98 -12.23 4.49
N PRO A 234 -18.79 -12.95 5.60
CA PRO A 234 -19.68 -14.06 5.98
C PRO A 234 -21.16 -13.70 6.01
N ARG A 235 -21.49 -12.41 6.06
CA ARG A 235 -22.86 -11.89 6.03
C ARG A 235 -23.49 -11.88 4.63
N ASP A 236 -22.69 -11.94 3.57
CA ASP A 236 -23.21 -11.86 2.19
C ASP A 236 -23.79 -13.19 1.69
N ARG A 237 -23.68 -14.28 2.44
CA ARG A 237 -24.25 -15.58 2.12
C ARG A 237 -25.66 -15.81 2.60
N SER A 238 -26.26 -14.89 3.33
CA SER A 238 -27.60 -15.06 3.94
C SER A 238 -28.76 -14.53 3.12
N LEU A 239 -28.55 -14.16 1.86
CA LEU A 239 -29.57 -13.58 0.98
C LEU A 239 -29.73 -14.34 -0.36
N SER A 240 -29.54 -15.66 -0.37
CA SER A 240 -29.92 -16.52 -1.51
C SER A 240 -30.86 -17.61 -1.07
#